data_6a18e02a114b4d33c89892fc9f3e82af
#
_entry.id   6a18e02a114b4d33c89892fc9f3e82af
#
_cell.length_a   1.000
_cell.length_b   1.000
_cell.length_c   1.000
_cell.angle_alpha   90.00
_cell.angle_beta   90.00
_cell.angle_gamma   90.00
#
_symmetry.space_group_name_H-M   'P 1'
#
loop_
_entity.id
_entity.type
_entity.pdbx_description
1 polymer ?
#
loop_
_entity_poly.entity_id
_entity_poly.type
_entity_poly.pdbx_seq_one_letter_code
_entity_poly.pdbx_strand_id
1 'polypeptide(L)'
;MLEIRDQCSQLSTIIFDNPKGLRKYLEPGLVALDALIASGHAFAGEQPGFFRDQVEKTQPDDVAAMFFTSGTTGNPKGVVHTHNSLLDRAQAGAEFDKLTNTEEVLAYLPPAWIGQNIFSYAQWLCCGYVVNCPESASTVAIDLKEVGPTY
;
A
#
# COMPACT_ATOMS: atom_id res chain seq x y z
N MET A 1 10.50 14.83 6.10
CA MET A 1 10.53 13.84 7.23
C MET A 1 11.69 14.13 8.19
N LEU A 2 12.93 14.32 7.73
CA LEU A 2 14.06 14.63 8.62
C LEU A 2 13.83 15.88 9.48
N GLU A 3 13.28 16.95 8.90
CA GLU A 3 12.99 18.22 9.61
C GLU A 3 11.95 18.10 10.75
N ILE A 4 11.07 17.11 10.67
CA ILE A 4 10.01 16.90 11.66
C ILE A 4 10.32 15.74 12.61
N ARG A 5 11.42 15.02 12.40
CA ARG A 5 11.75 13.81 13.17
C ARG A 5 11.82 14.07 14.67
N ASP A 6 12.43 15.19 15.07
CA ASP A 6 12.57 15.56 16.47
C ASP A 6 11.23 15.88 17.17
N GLN A 7 10.20 16.15 16.37
CA GLN A 7 8.82 16.35 16.85
C GLN A 7 8.03 15.03 16.94
N CYS A 8 8.58 13.93 16.40
CA CYS A 8 7.96 12.62 16.32
C CYS A 8 8.79 11.60 17.14
N SER A 9 8.62 11.59 18.45
CA SER A 9 9.43 10.75 19.36
C SER A 9 9.42 9.24 19.06
N GLN A 10 8.39 8.77 18.35
CA GLN A 10 8.25 7.36 17.94
C GLN A 10 8.88 7.06 16.57
N LEU A 11 9.33 8.08 15.82
CA LEU A 11 9.92 7.92 14.50
C LEU A 11 11.41 7.61 14.62
N SER A 12 11.75 6.33 14.69
CA SER A 12 13.13 5.85 14.80
C SER A 12 13.80 5.61 13.46
N THR A 13 13.03 5.21 12.44
CA THR A 13 13.55 4.80 11.14
C THR A 13 12.81 5.49 10.00
N ILE A 14 13.58 6.01 9.05
CA ILE A 14 13.08 6.57 7.80
C ILE A 14 13.67 5.76 6.65
N ILE A 15 12.81 5.15 5.84
CA ILE A 15 13.23 4.34 4.70
C ILE A 15 13.14 5.21 3.44
N PHE A 16 14.18 5.17 2.61
CA PHE A 16 14.17 5.82 1.31
C PHE A 16 14.43 4.80 0.20
N ASP A 17 13.72 4.97 -0.92
CA ASP A 17 13.90 4.16 -2.12
C ASP A 17 14.95 4.78 -3.03
N ASN A 18 14.78 6.05 -3.43
CA ASN A 18 15.67 6.73 -4.34
C ASN A 18 16.79 7.48 -3.59
N PRO A 19 18.09 7.11 -3.76
CA PRO A 19 19.22 7.76 -3.09
C PRO A 19 19.58 9.14 -3.67
N LYS A 20 18.89 9.58 -4.73
CA LYS A 20 19.15 10.86 -5.38
C LYS A 20 18.96 12.02 -4.41
N GLY A 21 19.99 12.82 -4.23
CA GLY A 21 19.99 13.96 -3.29
C GLY A 21 20.36 13.60 -1.85
N LEU A 22 20.47 12.31 -1.48
CA LEU A 22 20.71 11.86 -0.11
C LEU A 22 22.19 11.56 0.22
N ARG A 23 23.11 11.72 -0.73
CA ARG A 23 24.55 11.34 -0.59
C ARG A 23 25.26 12.00 0.60
N LYS A 24 24.78 13.15 1.07
CA LYS A 24 25.39 13.92 2.17
C LYS A 24 24.70 13.70 3.51
N TYR A 25 23.60 12.94 3.52
CA TYR A 25 22.85 12.67 4.74
C TYR A 25 23.37 11.40 5.40
N LEU A 26 24.01 11.55 6.56
CA LEU A 26 24.53 10.46 7.40
C LEU A 26 23.71 10.36 8.70
N GLU A 27 22.40 10.51 8.57
CA GLU A 27 21.49 10.55 9.71
C GLU A 27 21.26 9.14 10.28
N PRO A 28 21.39 8.94 11.59
CA PRO A 28 21.01 7.70 12.24
C PRO A 28 19.54 7.35 11.93
N GLY A 29 19.25 6.11 11.60
CA GLY A 29 17.90 5.65 11.28
C GLY A 29 17.42 5.99 9.86
N LEU A 30 18.26 6.60 9.02
CA LEU A 30 17.99 6.75 7.58
C LEU A 30 18.49 5.50 6.83
N VAL A 31 17.57 4.68 6.31
CA VAL A 31 17.86 3.35 5.75
C VAL A 31 17.42 3.26 4.30
N ALA A 32 18.28 2.79 3.42
CA ALA A 32 17.92 2.50 2.04
C ALA A 32 16.99 1.27 1.98
N LEU A 33 16.00 1.31 1.10
CA LEU A 33 15.06 0.20 0.91
C LEU A 33 15.78 -1.11 0.57
N ASP A 34 16.78 -1.06 -0.32
CA ASP A 34 17.57 -2.25 -0.68
C ASP A 34 18.31 -2.86 0.52
N ALA A 35 18.85 -2.02 1.41
CA ALA A 35 19.50 -2.48 2.63
C ALA A 35 18.50 -3.12 3.60
N LEU A 36 17.30 -2.56 3.69
CA LEU A 36 16.22 -3.14 4.49
C LEU A 36 15.79 -4.51 3.93
N ILE A 37 15.62 -4.62 2.62
CA ILE A 37 15.28 -5.87 1.94
C ILE A 37 16.37 -6.93 2.20
N ALA A 38 17.64 -6.56 2.05
CA ALA A 38 18.75 -7.48 2.33
C ALA A 38 18.75 -7.97 3.79
N SER A 39 18.51 -7.08 4.75
CA SER A 39 18.39 -7.45 6.16
C SER A 39 17.17 -8.35 6.43
N GLY A 40 16.06 -8.10 5.73
CA GLY A 40 14.86 -8.95 5.78
C GLY A 40 15.12 -10.37 5.29
N HIS A 41 15.86 -10.53 4.19
CA HIS A 41 16.27 -11.85 3.71
C HIS A 41 17.19 -12.59 4.71
N ALA A 42 18.15 -11.89 5.32
CA ALA A 42 18.99 -12.47 6.36
C ALA A 42 18.16 -12.94 7.56
N PHE A 43 17.27 -12.07 8.05
CA PHE A 43 16.35 -12.39 9.15
C PHE A 43 15.46 -13.60 8.84
N ALA A 44 14.92 -13.70 7.63
CA ALA A 44 14.09 -14.83 7.21
C ALA A 44 14.88 -16.15 7.18
N GLY A 45 16.19 -16.09 6.87
CA GLY A 45 17.09 -17.23 6.97
C GLY A 45 17.33 -17.71 8.41
N GLU A 46 17.44 -16.76 9.35
CA GLU A 46 17.63 -17.04 10.78
C GLU A 46 16.34 -17.49 11.48
N GLN A 47 15.20 -16.99 11.00
CA GLN A 47 13.87 -17.21 11.60
C GLN A 47 12.88 -17.76 10.54
N PRO A 48 13.12 -18.98 10.02
CA PRO A 48 12.23 -19.59 9.04
C PRO A 48 10.85 -19.83 9.67
N GLY A 49 9.81 -19.30 9.06
CA GLY A 49 8.44 -19.40 9.58
C GLY A 49 7.91 -18.13 10.26
N PHE A 50 8.78 -17.22 10.72
CA PHE A 50 8.35 -16.00 11.42
C PHE A 50 7.24 -15.24 10.68
N PHE A 51 7.41 -15.03 9.37
CA PHE A 51 6.41 -14.32 8.56
C PHE A 51 5.05 -15.05 8.56
N ARG A 52 5.07 -16.37 8.36
CA ARG A 52 3.85 -17.19 8.39
C ARG A 52 3.15 -17.13 9.74
N ASP A 53 3.92 -17.27 10.81
CA ASP A 53 3.40 -17.20 12.18
C ASP A 53 2.75 -15.85 12.49
N GLN A 54 3.27 -14.73 11.92
CA GLN A 54 2.65 -13.41 12.09
C GLN A 54 1.35 -13.31 11.27
N VAL A 55 1.34 -13.81 10.03
CA VAL A 55 0.13 -13.85 9.20
C VAL A 55 -0.98 -14.65 9.88
N GLU A 56 -0.65 -15.82 10.44
CA GLU A 56 -1.62 -16.69 11.12
C GLU A 56 -2.21 -16.07 12.41
N LYS A 57 -1.51 -15.13 13.03
CA LYS A 57 -2.00 -14.39 14.21
C LYS A 57 -2.97 -13.27 13.85
N THR A 58 -2.96 -12.80 12.61
CA THR A 58 -3.78 -11.69 12.15
C THR A 58 -5.27 -12.04 12.26
N GLN A 59 -6.04 -11.17 12.87
CA GLN A 59 -7.48 -11.33 13.03
C GLN A 59 -8.25 -10.40 12.09
N PRO A 60 -9.48 -10.77 11.68
CA PRO A 60 -10.31 -9.93 10.82
C PRO A 60 -10.54 -8.50 11.32
N ASP A 61 -10.58 -8.31 12.64
CA ASP A 61 -10.80 -7.02 13.28
C ASP A 61 -9.51 -6.25 13.57
N ASP A 62 -8.33 -6.80 13.23
CA ASP A 62 -7.09 -6.05 13.31
C ASP A 62 -7.08 -4.89 12.31
N VAL A 63 -6.39 -3.80 12.69
CA VAL A 63 -6.25 -2.63 11.84
C VAL A 63 -5.41 -2.98 10.62
N ALA A 64 -6.02 -2.90 9.44
CA ALA A 64 -5.35 -3.15 8.16
C ALA A 64 -4.72 -1.88 7.59
N ALA A 65 -5.42 -0.73 7.69
CA ALA A 65 -4.97 0.52 7.11
C ALA A 65 -5.56 1.73 7.83
N MET A 66 -4.88 2.87 7.70
CA MET A 66 -5.37 4.18 8.11
C MET A 66 -5.20 5.15 6.94
N PHE A 67 -6.30 5.75 6.49
CA PHE A 67 -6.30 6.75 5.43
C PHE A 67 -6.59 8.13 6.01
N PHE A 68 -5.76 9.10 5.64
CA PHE A 68 -5.93 10.47 6.12
C PHE A 68 -6.79 11.28 5.14
N THR A 69 -7.78 11.97 5.67
CA THR A 69 -8.61 12.92 4.93
C THR A 69 -8.24 14.35 5.33
N SER A 70 -8.45 15.32 4.43
CA SER A 70 -8.14 16.74 4.69
C SER A 70 -8.95 17.36 5.83
N GLY A 71 -10.00 16.70 6.31
CA GLY A 71 -10.88 17.19 7.36
C GLY A 71 -11.49 18.56 7.10
N THR A 72 -12.73 18.79 7.46
CA THR A 72 -13.41 20.09 7.33
C THR A 72 -12.87 21.14 8.30
N THR A 73 -12.12 20.73 9.32
CA THR A 73 -11.54 21.59 10.38
C THR A 73 -10.08 21.97 10.13
N GLY A 74 -9.52 21.65 8.96
CA GLY A 74 -8.14 21.95 8.59
C GLY A 74 -7.08 20.95 9.06
N ASN A 75 -7.35 20.16 10.11
CA ASN A 75 -6.45 19.10 10.54
C ASN A 75 -6.82 17.78 9.87
N PRO A 76 -5.82 17.02 9.34
CA PRO A 76 -6.07 15.68 8.78
C PRO A 76 -6.67 14.75 9.84
N LYS A 77 -7.66 13.95 9.42
CA LYS A 77 -8.27 12.92 10.26
C LYS A 77 -7.93 11.55 9.70
N GLY A 78 -7.42 10.66 10.55
CA GLY A 78 -7.15 9.27 10.21
C GLY A 78 -8.44 8.45 10.27
N VAL A 79 -8.83 7.86 9.15
CA VAL A 79 -9.93 6.88 9.07
C VAL A 79 -9.33 5.49 9.14
N VAL A 80 -9.66 4.76 10.20
CA VAL A 80 -9.15 3.42 10.46
C VAL A 80 -10.03 2.38 9.80
N HIS A 81 -9.41 1.45 9.10
CA HIS A 81 -10.06 0.28 8.50
C HIS A 81 -9.46 -1.01 9.03
N THR A 82 -10.29 -1.95 9.41
CA THR A 82 -9.90 -3.33 9.71
C THR A 82 -9.83 -4.15 8.42
N HIS A 83 -9.17 -5.33 8.46
CA HIS A 83 -9.19 -6.27 7.35
C HIS A 83 -10.62 -6.60 6.93
N ASN A 84 -11.48 -6.91 7.91
CA ASN A 84 -12.88 -7.23 7.66
C ASN A 84 -13.63 -6.08 6.98
N SER A 85 -13.47 -4.84 7.46
CA SER A 85 -14.17 -3.69 6.88
C SER A 85 -13.77 -3.39 5.43
N LEU A 86 -12.50 -3.60 5.07
CA LEU A 86 -12.02 -3.43 3.69
C LEU A 86 -12.56 -4.53 2.77
N LEU A 87 -12.47 -5.79 3.20
CA LEU A 87 -12.91 -6.93 2.40
C LEU A 87 -14.44 -6.94 2.22
N ASP A 88 -15.21 -6.63 3.28
CA ASP A 88 -16.67 -6.53 3.21
C ASP A 88 -17.13 -5.47 2.19
N ARG A 89 -16.49 -4.29 2.19
CA ARG A 89 -16.80 -3.25 1.20
C ARG A 89 -16.35 -3.63 -0.21
N ALA A 90 -15.21 -4.28 -0.34
CA ALA A 90 -14.70 -4.76 -1.61
C ALA A 90 -15.62 -5.83 -2.21
N GLN A 91 -16.05 -6.80 -1.41
CA GLN A 91 -16.96 -7.85 -1.84
C GLN A 91 -18.32 -7.28 -2.24
N ALA A 92 -18.89 -6.38 -1.44
CA ALA A 92 -20.18 -5.74 -1.77
C ALA A 92 -20.09 -4.95 -3.09
N GLY A 93 -18.98 -4.23 -3.35
CA GLY A 93 -18.75 -3.55 -4.62
C GLY A 93 -18.59 -4.54 -5.78
N ALA A 94 -17.82 -5.60 -5.59
CA ALA A 94 -17.61 -6.63 -6.60
C ALA A 94 -18.93 -7.33 -7.00
N GLU A 95 -19.79 -7.64 -6.03
CA GLU A 95 -21.11 -8.21 -6.28
C GLU A 95 -22.04 -7.23 -7.02
N PHE A 96 -22.02 -5.95 -6.62
CA PHE A 96 -22.82 -4.91 -7.27
C PHE A 96 -22.46 -4.74 -8.74
N ASP A 97 -21.14 -4.63 -9.03
CA ASP A 97 -20.60 -4.46 -10.38
C ASP A 97 -20.49 -5.78 -11.17
N LYS A 98 -20.80 -6.92 -10.51
CA LYS A 98 -20.74 -8.28 -11.08
C LYS A 98 -19.34 -8.64 -11.58
N LEU A 99 -18.31 -8.22 -10.85
CA LEU A 99 -16.93 -8.46 -11.23
C LEU A 99 -16.57 -9.94 -11.16
N THR A 100 -15.71 -10.35 -12.09
CA THR A 100 -15.23 -11.73 -12.21
C THR A 100 -13.70 -11.74 -12.24
N ASN A 101 -13.12 -12.91 -12.31
CA ASN A 101 -11.67 -13.09 -12.48
C ASN A 101 -11.18 -12.78 -13.92
N THR A 102 -12.07 -12.39 -14.81
CA THR A 102 -11.72 -12.05 -16.20
C THR A 102 -11.53 -10.55 -16.43
N GLU A 103 -11.71 -9.73 -15.37
CA GLU A 103 -11.53 -8.29 -15.49
C GLU A 103 -10.05 -7.90 -15.63
N GLU A 104 -9.83 -6.81 -16.34
CA GLU A 104 -8.56 -6.11 -16.47
C GLU A 104 -8.70 -4.72 -15.83
N VAL A 105 -7.88 -4.43 -14.82
CA VAL A 105 -7.91 -3.16 -14.08
C VAL A 105 -6.58 -2.42 -14.25
N LEU A 106 -6.62 -1.10 -14.40
CA LEU A 106 -5.42 -0.26 -14.37
C LEU A 106 -5.34 0.50 -13.03
N ALA A 107 -4.33 0.17 -12.23
CA ALA A 107 -4.10 0.71 -10.89
C ALA A 107 -3.35 2.05 -10.95
N TYR A 108 -4.01 3.14 -11.30
CA TYR A 108 -3.39 4.46 -11.52
C TYR A 108 -3.65 5.49 -10.41
N LEU A 109 -4.51 5.18 -9.46
CA LEU A 109 -4.81 6.09 -8.35
C LEU A 109 -3.67 6.12 -7.33
N PRO A 110 -3.46 7.22 -6.61
CA PRO A 110 -2.46 7.28 -5.55
C PRO A 110 -2.70 6.22 -4.46
N PRO A 111 -1.67 5.47 -4.03
CA PRO A 111 -1.80 4.45 -2.97
C PRO A 111 -2.31 4.99 -1.63
N ALA A 112 -2.15 6.29 -1.38
CA ALA A 112 -2.68 6.96 -0.19
C ALA A 112 -4.22 7.11 -0.20
N TRP A 113 -4.88 6.86 -1.32
CA TRP A 113 -6.32 6.98 -1.45
C TRP A 113 -7.00 5.62 -1.22
N ILE A 114 -8.12 5.67 -0.50
CA ILE A 114 -8.94 4.49 -0.24
C ILE A 114 -9.42 3.82 -1.54
N GLY A 115 -9.71 4.61 -2.59
CA GLY A 115 -10.12 4.09 -3.90
C GLY A 115 -9.11 3.12 -4.48
N GLN A 116 -7.81 3.47 -4.49
CA GLN A 116 -6.76 2.56 -4.96
C GLN A 116 -6.76 1.24 -4.17
N ASN A 117 -6.94 1.33 -2.86
CA ASN A 117 -6.91 0.16 -1.99
C ASN A 117 -8.16 -0.73 -2.15
N ILE A 118 -9.32 -0.14 -2.41
CA ILE A 118 -10.54 -0.91 -2.68
C ILE A 118 -10.47 -1.55 -4.06
N PHE A 119 -10.27 -0.75 -5.11
CA PHE A 119 -10.41 -1.21 -6.50
C PHE A 119 -9.24 -2.07 -6.98
N SER A 120 -8.01 -1.80 -6.53
CA SER A 120 -6.84 -2.50 -7.04
C SER A 120 -6.32 -3.61 -6.11
N TYR A 121 -6.66 -3.58 -4.82
CA TYR A 121 -6.17 -4.59 -3.87
C TYR A 121 -7.29 -5.43 -3.27
N ALA A 122 -8.26 -4.80 -2.59
CA ALA A 122 -9.26 -5.55 -1.84
C ALA A 122 -10.24 -6.29 -2.77
N GLN A 123 -10.74 -5.66 -3.83
CA GLN A 123 -11.59 -6.33 -4.82
C GLN A 123 -10.81 -7.39 -5.63
N TRP A 124 -9.53 -7.12 -5.94
CA TRP A 124 -8.67 -8.13 -6.54
C TRP A 124 -8.56 -9.39 -5.67
N LEU A 125 -8.38 -9.24 -4.36
CA LEU A 125 -8.35 -10.37 -3.42
C LEU A 125 -9.69 -11.15 -3.42
N CYS A 126 -10.82 -10.47 -3.63
CA CYS A 126 -12.13 -11.12 -3.70
C CYS A 126 -12.40 -11.82 -5.03
N CYS A 127 -11.97 -11.22 -6.16
CA CYS A 127 -12.36 -11.65 -7.51
C CYS A 127 -11.27 -12.39 -8.27
N GLY A 128 -9.99 -12.09 -7.99
CA GLY A 128 -8.85 -12.73 -8.66
C GLY A 128 -8.57 -12.21 -10.09
N TYR A 129 -8.99 -11.00 -10.42
CA TYR A 129 -8.76 -10.39 -11.72
C TYR A 129 -7.32 -9.88 -11.90
N VAL A 130 -6.98 -9.43 -13.11
CA VAL A 130 -5.65 -8.90 -13.43
C VAL A 130 -5.57 -7.41 -13.05
N VAL A 131 -4.51 -7.05 -12.32
CA VAL A 131 -4.19 -5.65 -12.01
C VAL A 131 -2.94 -5.23 -12.75
N ASN A 132 -3.09 -4.27 -13.65
CA ASN A 132 -2.01 -3.65 -14.40
C ASN A 132 -1.60 -2.35 -13.71
N CYS A 133 -0.29 -2.10 -13.60
CA CYS A 133 0.23 -0.86 -13.06
C CYS A 133 0.80 0.00 -14.19
N PRO A 134 0.46 1.30 -14.26
CA PRO A 134 1.04 2.16 -15.27
C PRO A 134 2.53 2.34 -15.03
N GLU A 135 3.31 2.54 -16.09
CA GLU A 135 4.75 2.79 -16.00
C GLU A 135 5.05 4.10 -15.24
N SER A 136 4.22 5.11 -15.45
CA SER A 136 4.32 6.40 -14.77
C SER A 136 2.98 7.16 -14.82
N ALA A 137 2.86 8.20 -14.01
CA ALA A 137 1.69 9.09 -14.08
C ALA A 137 1.51 9.76 -15.46
N SER A 138 2.59 9.96 -16.21
CA SER A 138 2.53 10.57 -17.55
C SER A 138 2.12 9.58 -18.64
N THR A 139 2.23 8.28 -18.42
CA THR A 139 1.88 7.23 -19.39
C THR A 139 0.44 6.71 -19.24
N VAL A 140 -0.25 7.03 -18.15
CA VAL A 140 -1.60 6.50 -17.84
C VAL A 140 -2.56 6.55 -19.03
N ALA A 141 -2.57 7.66 -19.80
CA ALA A 141 -3.47 7.79 -20.94
C ALA A 141 -3.11 6.86 -22.13
N ILE A 142 -1.84 6.46 -22.22
CA ILE A 142 -1.35 5.50 -23.22
C ILE A 142 -1.67 4.10 -22.70
N ASP A 143 -1.31 3.82 -21.46
CA ASP A 143 -1.51 2.53 -20.80
C ASP A 143 -3.00 2.12 -20.79
N LEU A 144 -3.92 3.08 -20.57
CA LEU A 144 -5.37 2.87 -20.68
C LEU A 144 -5.79 2.35 -22.08
N LYS A 145 -5.13 2.83 -23.13
CA LYS A 145 -5.45 2.38 -24.51
C LYS A 145 -4.82 1.03 -24.84
N GLU A 146 -3.63 0.78 -24.30
CA GLU A 146 -2.89 -0.46 -24.55
C GLU A 146 -3.46 -1.63 -23.75
N VAL A 147 -3.78 -1.41 -22.49
CA VAL A 147 -4.37 -2.43 -21.59
C VAL A 147 -5.85 -2.65 -21.93
N GLY A 148 -6.60 -1.58 -22.25
CA GLY A 148 -8.03 -1.67 -22.48
C GLY A 148 -8.81 -2.19 -21.28
N PRO A 149 -8.67 -1.58 -20.07
CA PRO A 149 -9.28 -2.14 -18.87
C PRO A 149 -10.78 -2.30 -19.00
N THR A 150 -11.32 -3.37 -18.39
CA THR A 150 -12.74 -3.70 -18.42
C THR A 150 -13.49 -3.14 -17.22
N TYR A 151 -12.72 -2.73 -16.18
CA TYR A 151 -13.23 -2.15 -14.96
C TYR A 151 -12.33 -1.02 -14.45
#